data_2141c17ddf7c361898979ce33707837d
#
_entry.id   2141c17ddf7c361898979ce33707837d
#
_cell.length_a   1.000
_cell.length_b   1.000
_cell.length_c   1.000
_cell.angle_alpha   90.00
_cell.angle_beta   90.00
_cell.angle_gamma   90.00
#
_symmetry.space_group_name_H-M   'P 1'
#
loop_
_entity.id
_entity.type
_entity.pdbx_description
1 polymer ?
#
loop_
_entity_poly.entity_id
_entity_poly.type
_entity_poly.pdbx_seq_one_letter_code
_entity_poly.pdbx_strand_id
1 'polypeptide(L)'
;VTSSIFIPKKVVDEVRKLGVDVESYIVDLIINSINLDPKTEVEVRLELAVKYLEEGKELINKDVIQASEKLYKAAEECVKALARYFNLEDILRRVKERGKWTVSELDDVVRLIASKLGKWFLDSWDHAWTLHVWGFHEGKLGVGAIRDRLPDIERIVLETKKIVEAGKT
;
A
#
# COMPACT_ATOMS: atom_id res chain seq x y z
N VAL A 1 -0.94 -9.89 13.77
CA VAL A 1 -2.25 -10.08 14.43
C VAL A 1 -3.11 -8.86 14.21
N THR A 2 -4.29 -9.04 13.64
CA THR A 2 -5.24 -7.95 13.38
C THR A 2 -6.36 -7.94 14.42
N SER A 3 -6.88 -6.75 14.70
CA SER A 3 -8.05 -6.55 15.56
C SER A 3 -9.23 -6.03 14.75
N SER A 4 -10.45 -6.32 15.18
CA SER A 4 -11.66 -5.80 14.54
C SER A 4 -12.28 -4.72 15.40
N ILE A 5 -12.80 -3.67 14.74
CA ILE A 5 -13.59 -2.62 15.38
C ILE A 5 -14.92 -2.47 14.64
N PHE A 6 -15.94 -2.06 15.37
CA PHE A 6 -17.23 -1.77 14.80
C PHE A 6 -17.31 -0.30 14.34
N ILE A 7 -17.66 -0.09 13.08
CA ILE A 7 -17.92 1.24 12.51
C ILE A 7 -19.35 1.26 11.97
N PRO A 8 -20.16 2.27 12.31
CA PRO A 8 -21.52 2.37 11.79
C PRO A 8 -21.56 2.34 10.27
N LYS A 9 -22.46 1.54 9.71
CA LYS A 9 -22.61 1.38 8.25
C LYS A 9 -22.68 2.71 7.50
N LYS A 10 -23.41 3.69 8.05
CA LYS A 10 -23.56 5.01 7.43
C LYS A 10 -22.23 5.74 7.26
N VAL A 11 -21.30 5.62 8.22
CA VAL A 11 -19.93 6.18 8.10
C VAL A 11 -19.17 5.48 6.98
N VAL A 12 -19.23 4.15 6.92
CA VAL A 12 -18.59 3.35 5.85
C VAL A 12 -19.13 3.76 4.48
N ASP A 13 -20.46 3.96 4.35
CA ASP A 13 -21.09 4.36 3.09
C ASP A 13 -20.65 5.77 2.65
N GLU A 14 -20.46 6.71 3.58
CA GLU A 14 -19.96 8.06 3.26
C GLU A 14 -18.49 8.01 2.80
N VAL A 15 -17.65 7.21 3.45
CA VAL A 15 -16.24 7.04 3.02
C VAL A 15 -16.17 6.41 1.62
N ARG A 16 -17.02 5.42 1.32
CA ARG A 16 -17.09 4.81 -0.03
C ARG A 16 -17.39 5.82 -1.14
N LYS A 17 -18.19 6.84 -0.87
CA LYS A 17 -18.47 7.90 -1.85
C LYS A 17 -17.25 8.70 -2.26
N LEU A 18 -16.17 8.66 -1.47
CA LEU A 18 -14.90 9.29 -1.80
C LEU A 18 -14.11 8.52 -2.85
N GLY A 19 -14.56 7.31 -3.24
CA GLY A 19 -13.86 6.46 -4.21
C GLY A 19 -12.55 5.86 -3.70
N VAL A 20 -12.42 5.70 -2.38
CA VAL A 20 -11.23 5.16 -1.71
C VAL A 20 -11.51 3.79 -1.09
N ASP A 21 -10.46 2.99 -0.87
CA ASP A 21 -10.57 1.80 -0.03
C ASP A 21 -10.83 2.24 1.42
N VAL A 22 -11.96 1.78 1.99
CA VAL A 22 -12.44 2.25 3.29
C VAL A 22 -11.46 1.93 4.40
N GLU A 23 -10.93 0.71 4.42
CA GLU A 23 -10.01 0.26 5.47
C GLU A 23 -8.71 1.05 5.45
N SER A 24 -8.08 1.17 4.28
CA SER A 24 -6.85 1.96 4.11
C SER A 24 -7.04 3.42 4.51
N TYR A 25 -8.16 4.02 4.12
CA TYR A 25 -8.47 5.41 4.45
C TYR A 25 -8.59 5.63 5.95
N ILE A 26 -9.32 4.77 6.65
CA ILE A 26 -9.51 4.86 8.10
C ILE A 26 -8.18 4.64 8.84
N VAL A 27 -7.40 3.65 8.41
CA VAL A 27 -6.09 3.38 9.03
C VAL A 27 -5.14 4.56 8.82
N ASP A 28 -5.07 5.15 7.63
CA ASP A 28 -4.25 6.33 7.38
C ASP A 28 -4.66 7.52 8.26
N LEU A 29 -5.96 7.76 8.45
CA LEU A 29 -6.47 8.80 9.34
C LEU A 29 -6.00 8.56 10.79
N ILE A 30 -6.08 7.32 11.26
CA ILE A 30 -5.64 6.96 12.62
C ILE A 30 -4.13 7.17 12.76
N ILE A 31 -3.31 6.63 11.85
CA ILE A 31 -1.86 6.79 11.86
C ILE A 31 -1.46 8.27 11.90
N ASN A 32 -2.10 9.10 11.09
CA ASN A 32 -1.83 10.53 11.04
C ASN A 32 -2.26 11.27 12.32
N SER A 33 -3.29 10.77 13.02
CA SER A 33 -3.84 11.44 14.20
C SER A 33 -3.12 11.09 15.51
N ILE A 34 -2.60 9.87 15.66
CA ILE A 34 -2.01 9.38 16.92
C ILE A 34 -0.50 9.58 17.03
N ASN A 35 0.14 10.12 16.02
CA ASN A 35 1.57 10.45 16.00
C ASN A 35 2.48 9.29 16.49
N LEU A 36 2.39 8.17 15.77
CA LEU A 36 3.21 6.99 16.04
C LEU A 36 4.71 7.30 15.92
N ASP A 37 5.54 6.64 16.73
CA ASP A 37 6.97 6.67 16.51
C ASP A 37 7.33 5.99 15.17
N PRO A 38 8.44 6.37 14.53
CA PRO A 38 8.78 5.91 13.19
C PRO A 38 8.87 4.39 13.06
N LYS A 39 9.39 3.71 14.07
CA LYS A 39 9.53 2.24 14.06
C LYS A 39 8.17 1.56 14.09
N THR A 40 7.31 1.99 15.00
CA THR A 40 5.94 1.47 15.10
C THR A 40 5.15 1.73 13.83
N GLU A 41 5.28 2.92 13.21
CA GLU A 41 4.62 3.21 11.95
C GLU A 41 5.06 2.25 10.83
N VAL A 42 6.36 1.99 10.71
CA VAL A 42 6.90 1.02 9.71
C VAL A 42 6.32 -0.37 9.95
N GLU A 43 6.26 -0.83 11.19
CA GLU A 43 5.72 -2.14 11.55
C GLU A 43 4.22 -2.26 11.22
N VAL A 44 3.44 -1.24 11.53
CA VAL A 44 1.99 -1.19 11.20
C VAL A 44 1.78 -1.25 9.68
N ARG A 45 2.52 -0.46 8.91
CA ARG A 45 2.38 -0.48 7.45
C ARG A 45 2.80 -1.79 6.83
N LEU A 46 3.83 -2.43 7.36
CA LEU A 46 4.25 -3.75 6.89
C LEU A 46 3.21 -4.84 7.21
N GLU A 47 2.59 -4.79 8.40
CA GLU A 47 1.48 -5.67 8.76
C GLU A 47 0.29 -5.51 7.79
N LEU A 48 -0.06 -4.28 7.43
CA LEU A 48 -1.09 -3.98 6.43
C LEU A 48 -0.71 -4.50 5.04
N ALA A 49 0.54 -4.32 4.61
CA ALA A 49 1.01 -4.79 3.32
C ALA A 49 0.87 -6.31 3.18
N VAL A 50 1.26 -7.05 4.21
CA VAL A 50 1.11 -8.53 4.25
C VAL A 50 -0.36 -8.93 4.22
N LYS A 51 -1.20 -8.27 5.02
CA LYS A 51 -2.64 -8.53 5.05
C LYS A 51 -3.28 -8.31 3.68
N TYR A 52 -3.01 -7.18 3.03
CA TYR A 52 -3.57 -6.88 1.72
C TYR A 52 -3.06 -7.80 0.62
N LEU A 53 -1.81 -8.24 0.69
CA LEU A 53 -1.27 -9.24 -0.23
C LEU A 53 -2.07 -10.56 -0.14
N GLU A 54 -2.27 -11.07 1.06
CA GLU A 54 -3.01 -12.33 1.27
C GLU A 54 -4.48 -12.19 0.86
N GLU A 55 -5.16 -11.12 1.25
CA GLU A 55 -6.53 -10.84 0.81
C GLU A 55 -6.63 -10.73 -0.73
N GLY A 56 -5.69 -10.04 -1.35
CA GLY A 56 -5.64 -9.92 -2.81
C GLY A 56 -5.49 -11.28 -3.50
N LYS A 57 -4.60 -12.13 -3.00
CA LYS A 57 -4.39 -13.49 -3.51
C LYS A 57 -5.66 -14.35 -3.41
N GLU A 58 -6.35 -14.28 -2.28
CA GLU A 58 -7.61 -15.03 -2.07
C GLU A 58 -8.74 -14.58 -3.01
N LEU A 59 -8.73 -13.31 -3.42
CA LEU A 59 -9.76 -12.71 -4.26
C LEU A 59 -9.55 -12.94 -5.76
N ILE A 60 -8.37 -13.32 -6.23
CA ILE A 60 -8.04 -13.40 -7.68
C ILE A 60 -9.08 -14.18 -8.49
N ASN A 61 -9.58 -15.29 -7.96
CA ASN A 61 -10.57 -16.12 -8.64
C ASN A 61 -12.03 -15.83 -8.22
N LYS A 62 -12.26 -14.88 -7.31
CA LYS A 62 -13.58 -14.55 -6.77
C LYS A 62 -14.05 -13.16 -7.18
N ASP A 63 -13.18 -12.18 -7.06
CA ASP A 63 -13.44 -10.79 -7.38
C ASP A 63 -12.16 -10.11 -7.88
N VAL A 64 -11.99 -10.13 -9.21
CA VAL A 64 -10.81 -9.61 -9.91
C VAL A 64 -10.59 -8.12 -9.63
N ILE A 65 -11.68 -7.35 -9.50
CA ILE A 65 -11.61 -5.90 -9.27
C ILE A 65 -11.07 -5.64 -7.87
N GLN A 66 -11.62 -6.29 -6.87
CA GLN A 66 -11.15 -6.14 -5.48
C GLN A 66 -9.75 -6.76 -5.27
N ALA A 67 -9.44 -7.88 -5.95
CA ALA A 67 -8.09 -8.44 -5.94
C ALA A 67 -7.06 -7.42 -6.43
N SER A 68 -7.35 -6.72 -7.53
CA SER A 68 -6.48 -5.69 -8.10
C SER A 68 -6.19 -4.57 -7.09
N GLU A 69 -7.22 -4.08 -6.40
CA GLU A 69 -7.04 -3.01 -5.41
C GLU A 69 -6.27 -3.48 -4.18
N LYS A 70 -6.58 -4.67 -3.65
CA LYS A 70 -5.84 -5.21 -2.50
C LYS A 70 -4.36 -5.42 -2.81
N LEU A 71 -4.03 -5.94 -3.97
CA LEU A 71 -2.63 -6.12 -4.39
C LEU A 71 -1.92 -4.76 -4.58
N TYR A 72 -2.57 -3.77 -5.17
CA TYR A 72 -2.05 -2.41 -5.23
C TYR A 72 -1.80 -1.84 -3.82
N LYS A 73 -2.77 -1.98 -2.90
CA LYS A 73 -2.64 -1.50 -1.52
C LYS A 73 -1.49 -2.17 -0.78
N ALA A 74 -1.21 -3.44 -1.04
CA ALA A 74 -0.04 -4.11 -0.48
C ALA A 74 1.27 -3.41 -0.90
N ALA A 75 1.42 -3.07 -2.18
CA ALA A 75 2.57 -2.33 -2.68
C ALA A 75 2.62 -0.89 -2.13
N GLU A 76 1.50 -0.20 -2.08
CA GLU A 76 1.40 1.17 -1.54
C GLU A 76 1.85 1.24 -0.08
N GLU A 77 1.42 0.31 0.77
CA GLU A 77 1.83 0.27 2.17
C GLU A 77 3.34 -0.01 2.31
N CYS A 78 3.94 -0.82 1.43
CA CYS A 78 5.39 -1.00 1.38
C CYS A 78 6.13 0.30 1.02
N VAL A 79 5.63 1.06 0.03
CA VAL A 79 6.20 2.36 -0.36
C VAL A 79 6.16 3.33 0.82
N LYS A 80 5.03 3.43 1.52
CA LYS A 80 4.87 4.28 2.70
C LYS A 80 5.77 3.84 3.86
N ALA A 81 5.90 2.52 4.09
CA ALA A 81 6.79 1.96 5.10
C ALA A 81 8.26 2.32 4.83
N LEU A 82 8.71 2.16 3.58
CA LEU A 82 10.08 2.49 3.17
C LEU A 82 10.36 3.99 3.21
N ALA A 83 9.37 4.84 2.88
CA ALA A 83 9.50 6.29 3.06
C ALA A 83 9.81 6.66 4.51
N ARG A 84 9.13 6.02 5.46
CA ARG A 84 9.38 6.21 6.90
C ARG A 84 10.70 5.58 7.33
N TYR A 85 10.99 4.37 6.87
CA TYR A 85 12.22 3.63 7.21
C TYR A 85 13.49 4.37 6.78
N PHE A 86 13.50 4.94 5.58
CA PHE A 86 14.61 5.75 5.06
C PHE A 86 14.53 7.23 5.47
N ASN A 87 13.54 7.59 6.28
CA ASN A 87 13.33 8.94 6.80
C ASN A 87 13.33 10.02 5.70
N LEU A 88 12.48 9.88 4.70
CA LEU A 88 12.34 10.86 3.62
C LEU A 88 11.57 12.10 4.12
N GLU A 89 12.24 12.90 4.96
CA GLU A 89 11.64 13.97 5.78
C GLU A 89 10.81 14.97 4.99
N ASP A 90 11.30 15.45 3.85
CA ASP A 90 10.57 16.45 3.06
C ASP A 90 9.24 15.94 2.51
N ILE A 91 9.20 14.68 2.08
CA ILE A 91 7.97 14.04 1.60
C ILE A 91 7.02 13.80 2.78
N LEU A 92 7.53 13.20 3.85
CA LEU A 92 6.74 12.89 5.05
C LEU A 92 6.14 14.14 5.70
N ARG A 93 6.88 15.26 5.72
CA ARG A 93 6.37 16.55 6.21
C ARG A 93 5.19 17.04 5.37
N ARG A 94 5.31 17.04 4.02
CA ARG A 94 4.22 17.46 3.13
C ARG A 94 2.96 16.59 3.30
N VAL A 95 3.15 15.27 3.44
CA VAL A 95 2.05 14.33 3.71
C VAL A 95 1.37 14.66 5.04
N LYS A 96 2.14 14.88 6.10
CA LYS A 96 1.62 15.21 7.44
C LYS A 96 0.85 16.53 7.44
N GLU A 97 1.38 17.56 6.81
CA GLU A 97 0.74 18.88 6.71
C GLU A 97 -0.60 18.82 5.96
N ARG A 98 -0.67 18.01 4.91
CA ARG A 98 -1.90 17.82 4.11
C ARG A 98 -2.86 16.80 4.71
N GLY A 99 -2.36 15.86 5.50
CA GLY A 99 -3.14 14.77 6.09
C GLY A 99 -3.40 13.59 5.16
N LYS A 100 -2.80 13.56 3.96
CA LYS A 100 -2.94 12.45 2.98
C LYS A 100 -1.75 12.37 2.03
N TRP A 101 -1.51 11.16 1.52
CA TRP A 101 -0.58 10.91 0.43
C TRP A 101 -1.17 11.32 -0.92
N THR A 102 -0.32 11.77 -1.83
CA THR A 102 -0.65 11.99 -3.24
C THR A 102 0.09 11.01 -4.13
N VAL A 103 -0.40 10.82 -5.36
CA VAL A 103 0.26 9.98 -6.37
C VAL A 103 1.70 10.45 -6.63
N SER A 104 1.89 11.76 -6.75
CA SER A 104 3.23 12.34 -6.99
C SER A 104 4.22 12.03 -5.86
N GLU A 105 3.76 12.05 -4.61
CA GLU A 105 4.62 11.73 -3.46
C GLU A 105 4.95 10.23 -3.40
N LEU A 106 4.00 9.36 -3.72
CA LEU A 106 4.28 7.93 -3.84
C LEU A 106 5.29 7.65 -4.95
N ASP A 107 5.14 8.29 -6.12
CA ASP A 107 6.08 8.15 -7.24
C ASP A 107 7.48 8.67 -6.87
N ASP A 108 7.58 9.83 -6.22
CA ASP A 108 8.85 10.38 -5.74
C ASP A 108 9.55 9.39 -4.78
N VAL A 109 8.81 8.80 -3.84
CA VAL A 109 9.36 7.77 -2.94
C VAL A 109 9.85 6.56 -3.73
N VAL A 110 9.04 6.05 -4.66
CA VAL A 110 9.40 4.89 -5.49
C VAL A 110 10.69 5.14 -6.25
N ARG A 111 10.86 6.31 -6.86
CA ARG A 111 12.09 6.69 -7.58
C ARG A 111 13.30 6.74 -6.66
N LEU A 112 13.16 7.33 -5.47
CA LEU A 112 14.24 7.37 -4.48
C LEU A 112 14.61 5.97 -3.97
N ILE A 113 13.62 5.11 -3.72
CA ILE A 113 13.86 3.73 -3.30
C ILE A 113 14.50 2.92 -4.44
N ALA A 114 14.01 3.06 -5.68
CA ALA A 114 14.59 2.39 -6.84
C ALA A 114 16.06 2.76 -7.08
N SER A 115 16.45 4.00 -6.76
CA SER A 115 17.86 4.40 -6.82
C SER A 115 18.75 3.66 -5.82
N LYS A 116 18.17 3.15 -4.72
CA LYS A 116 18.87 2.38 -3.68
C LYS A 116 18.81 0.87 -3.92
N LEU A 117 17.64 0.36 -4.32
CA LEU A 117 17.36 -1.08 -4.41
C LEU A 117 17.47 -1.63 -5.84
N GLY A 118 17.44 -0.76 -6.84
CA GLY A 118 17.49 -1.14 -8.25
C GLY A 118 16.14 -0.92 -8.96
N LYS A 119 16.22 -0.90 -10.30
CA LYS A 119 15.09 -0.62 -11.21
C LYS A 119 13.88 -1.55 -10.99
N TRP A 120 14.12 -2.77 -10.52
CA TRP A 120 13.04 -3.74 -10.27
C TRP A 120 11.94 -3.18 -9.35
N PHE A 121 12.29 -2.28 -8.42
CA PHE A 121 11.30 -1.69 -7.51
C PHE A 121 10.35 -0.76 -8.27
N LEU A 122 10.90 0.05 -9.17
CA LEU A 122 10.09 0.89 -10.06
C LEU A 122 9.20 0.05 -10.98
N ASP A 123 9.77 -0.98 -11.62
CA ASP A 123 9.01 -1.86 -12.53
C ASP A 123 7.85 -2.56 -11.78
N SER A 124 8.10 -3.02 -10.56
CA SER A 124 7.06 -3.63 -9.71
C SER A 124 5.99 -2.61 -9.29
N TRP A 125 6.36 -1.36 -9.02
CA TRP A 125 5.42 -0.28 -8.76
C TRP A 125 4.54 0.02 -9.97
N ASP A 126 5.10 0.05 -11.18
CA ASP A 126 4.33 0.24 -12.42
C ASP A 126 3.29 -0.88 -12.60
N HIS A 127 3.62 -2.11 -12.23
CA HIS A 127 2.66 -3.22 -12.20
C HIS A 127 1.55 -3.01 -11.15
N ALA A 128 1.90 -2.55 -9.95
CA ALA A 128 0.93 -2.20 -8.92
C ALA A 128 0.01 -1.07 -9.39
N TRP A 129 0.56 -0.04 -10.01
CA TRP A 129 -0.20 1.07 -10.58
C TRP A 129 -1.15 0.61 -11.70
N THR A 130 -0.71 -0.31 -12.54
CA THR A 130 -1.55 -0.93 -13.56
C THR A 130 -2.74 -1.67 -12.93
N LEU A 131 -2.53 -2.39 -11.83
CA LEU A 131 -3.61 -3.05 -11.08
C LEU A 131 -4.61 -2.04 -10.52
N HIS A 132 -4.13 -0.91 -10.00
CA HIS A 132 -4.99 0.14 -9.44
C HIS A 132 -5.85 0.80 -10.53
N VAL A 133 -5.24 1.25 -11.61
CA VAL A 133 -5.95 1.99 -12.65
C VAL A 133 -6.77 1.05 -13.52
N TRP A 134 -6.14 0.09 -14.19
CA TRP A 134 -6.82 -0.77 -15.17
C TRP A 134 -7.59 -1.92 -14.53
N GLY A 135 -7.11 -2.42 -13.37
CA GLY A 135 -7.77 -3.50 -12.66
C GLY A 135 -8.94 -3.03 -11.81
N PHE A 136 -8.71 -2.05 -10.93
CA PHE A 136 -9.72 -1.57 -9.99
C PHE A 136 -10.61 -0.46 -10.59
N HIS A 137 -10.05 0.67 -11.00
CA HIS A 137 -10.87 1.80 -11.45
C HIS A 137 -11.57 1.53 -12.78
N GLU A 138 -10.87 0.98 -13.77
CA GLU A 138 -11.42 0.71 -15.10
C GLU A 138 -12.07 -0.68 -15.23
N GLY A 139 -11.75 -1.62 -14.35
CA GLY A 139 -12.28 -2.99 -14.38
C GLY A 139 -11.96 -3.74 -15.68
N LYS A 140 -10.80 -3.48 -16.31
CA LYS A 140 -10.42 -4.02 -17.62
C LYS A 140 -9.49 -5.23 -17.56
N LEU A 141 -8.95 -5.58 -16.39
CA LEU A 141 -8.04 -6.70 -16.26
C LEU A 141 -8.78 -7.99 -15.87
N GLY A 142 -8.39 -9.08 -16.52
CA GLY A 142 -8.83 -10.44 -16.16
C GLY A 142 -7.85 -11.12 -15.22
N VAL A 143 -8.22 -12.33 -14.75
CA VAL A 143 -7.43 -13.16 -13.83
C VAL A 143 -5.99 -13.37 -14.32
N GLY A 144 -5.78 -13.65 -15.61
CA GLY A 144 -4.45 -13.85 -16.19
C GLY A 144 -3.54 -12.64 -16.01
N ALA A 145 -4.06 -11.45 -16.32
CA ALA A 145 -3.30 -10.20 -16.20
C ALA A 145 -2.89 -9.88 -14.76
N ILE A 146 -3.72 -10.27 -13.78
CA ILE A 146 -3.39 -10.12 -12.37
C ILE A 146 -2.31 -11.13 -11.96
N ARG A 147 -2.45 -12.39 -12.37
CA ARG A 147 -1.47 -13.44 -12.08
C ARG A 147 -0.09 -13.13 -12.63
N ASP A 148 -0.01 -12.52 -13.81
CA ASP A 148 1.25 -12.11 -14.43
C ASP A 148 1.99 -11.05 -13.60
N ARG A 149 1.27 -10.22 -12.84
CA ARG A 149 1.81 -9.13 -12.00
C ARG A 149 2.00 -9.50 -10.54
N LEU A 150 1.34 -10.56 -10.08
CA LEU A 150 1.41 -11.00 -8.69
C LEU A 150 2.84 -11.23 -8.19
N PRO A 151 3.75 -11.87 -8.93
CA PRO A 151 5.12 -12.08 -8.46
C PRO A 151 5.87 -10.78 -8.11
N ASP A 152 5.61 -9.69 -8.82
CA ASP A 152 6.23 -8.40 -8.54
C ASP A 152 5.67 -7.76 -7.27
N ILE A 153 4.37 -7.93 -7.01
CA ILE A 153 3.76 -7.47 -5.75
C ILE A 153 4.27 -8.30 -4.57
N GLU A 154 4.37 -9.62 -4.71
CA GLU A 154 4.97 -10.49 -3.71
C GLU A 154 6.42 -10.09 -3.42
N ARG A 155 7.18 -9.75 -4.46
CA ARG A 155 8.57 -9.30 -4.33
C ARG A 155 8.67 -8.00 -3.54
N ILE A 156 7.86 -6.99 -3.84
CA ILE A 156 7.87 -5.73 -3.07
C ILE A 156 7.64 -6.00 -1.59
N VAL A 157 6.63 -6.80 -1.24
CA VAL A 157 6.31 -7.10 0.15
C VAL A 157 7.45 -7.88 0.83
N LEU A 158 7.96 -8.92 0.18
CA LEU A 158 9.04 -9.75 0.72
C LEU A 158 10.33 -8.96 0.95
N GLU A 159 10.76 -8.18 -0.04
CA GLU A 159 12.00 -7.41 0.06
C GLU A 159 11.86 -6.25 1.07
N THR A 160 10.71 -5.59 1.15
CA THR A 160 10.44 -4.59 2.18
C THR A 160 10.56 -5.20 3.57
N LYS A 161 9.97 -6.38 3.78
CA LYS A 161 10.09 -7.10 5.05
C LYS A 161 11.54 -7.41 5.42
N LYS A 162 12.33 -7.94 4.48
CA LYS A 162 13.75 -8.23 4.69
C LYS A 162 14.55 -6.97 5.07
N ILE A 163 14.33 -5.85 4.39
CA ILE A 163 15.00 -4.58 4.66
C ILE A 163 14.71 -4.10 6.07
N VAL A 164 13.45 -4.10 6.46
CA VAL A 164 13.00 -3.65 7.79
C VAL A 164 13.54 -4.58 8.89
N GLU A 165 13.52 -5.89 8.68
CA GLU A 165 14.05 -6.88 9.64
C GLU A 165 15.57 -6.78 9.78
N ALA A 166 16.33 -6.58 8.70
CA ALA A 166 17.78 -6.41 8.74
C ALA A 166 18.20 -5.16 9.52
N GLY A 167 17.41 -4.10 9.51
CA GLY A 167 17.66 -2.89 10.29
C GLY A 167 17.40 -3.03 11.81
N LYS A 168 16.86 -4.16 12.26
CA LYS A 168 16.61 -4.46 13.69
C LYS A 168 17.81 -5.08 14.41
N THR A 169 18.85 -5.45 13.68
CA THR A 169 20.12 -5.98 14.21
C THR A 169 21.14 -4.87 14.36
#